data_56b9dd7bcad3012c60598e1705a01cdb
#
_entry.id   56b9dd7bcad3012c60598e1705a01cdb
#
_cell.length_a   1.000
_cell.length_b   1.000
_cell.length_c   1.000
_cell.angle_alpha   90.00
_cell.angle_beta   90.00
_cell.angle_gamma   90.00
#
_symmetry.space_group_name_H-M   'P 1'
#
loop_
_entity.id
_entity.type
_entity.pdbx_description
1 polymer ?
#
loop_
_entity_poly.entity_id
_entity_poly.type
_entity_poly.pdbx_seq_one_letter_code
_entity_poly.pdbx_strand_id
1 'polypeptide(L)'
;MRIFKVTCSSLVITVLFTAALSLFADDHNGKEPEQISWDLTALYPDDEAWNTAREEVLGELEELENRKGTLGDGATGFYETHELLSDIYRKALRVHSYASLKADEDLRNAPNQEKDQLAQQMFSQVGQAASWIDPEILKLGREKVEAYLKEEPRLAPFAHSLDNTLRNAPHTLSDEGEQILAAASQPLRAGFNTYGLLANAEIPWPELELANGETVTLNSQGYSTHRQSENRDDRKKVFDAYWGKWGEYENSIGMTLNSHLQAQAFLSNSRNYETVLQRELFQDKLPEEIYRTLVREVNEALPTLHRYFKLRARMLGIDQMHYYDIYPPLVSLDQEFSLEDAKEMTLDAMSIFGEEWVTIQREAMEKPWMHVYPQPGKRSGAYQNGSAYDVHPYLLLNFDGTFNAVSTFAHEWGHGMHTLYANREQPFESADYSTFIAEIPAISFELLLEEDSIKNAQSDEERLFYLGNRLEAMRGTFFRQTMFAEFELALYEAVERGEALSGEKISSMYEEILKRYHGHDEGVVIIDDAYTREWMFVPHFYFNMYVFQYATSMTAGAALYDMMLTEGQPAVDRFIQMLKDGGSDYPHELLKKAGVDLTQPEPYRALVKRMEETMDEMEAILDRMDRRSSSQP
;
A
#
# COMPACT_ATOMS: atom_id res chain seq x y z
N MET A 1 7.17 9.25 17.60
CA MET A 1 6.30 8.07 17.32
C MET A 1 5.98 7.82 15.85
N ARG A 2 6.06 8.82 14.95
CA ARG A 2 6.01 8.58 13.47
C ARG A 2 7.12 7.66 12.97
N ILE A 3 8.32 7.77 13.51
CA ILE A 3 9.49 6.97 13.11
C ILE A 3 9.32 5.46 13.40
N PHE A 4 8.44 5.08 14.33
CA PHE A 4 8.13 3.67 14.62
C PHE A 4 7.15 3.01 13.63
N LYS A 5 6.38 3.78 12.83
CA LYS A 5 5.47 3.23 11.81
C LYS A 5 6.17 2.95 10.47
N VAL A 6 7.28 3.62 10.16
CA VAL A 6 8.01 3.45 8.90
C VAL A 6 8.55 2.02 8.73
N THR A 7 8.99 1.37 9.81
CA THR A 7 9.47 -0.02 9.76
C THR A 7 8.36 -1.07 9.55
N CYS A 8 7.09 -0.71 9.75
CA CYS A 8 5.95 -1.60 9.44
C CYS A 8 5.28 -1.29 8.09
N SER A 9 5.38 -0.06 7.58
CA SER A 9 4.69 0.34 6.35
C SER A 9 5.36 -0.23 5.09
N SER A 10 6.68 -0.35 5.07
CA SER A 10 7.40 -1.01 3.97
C SER A 10 7.12 -2.51 3.86
N LEU A 11 6.56 -3.13 4.89
CA LEU A 11 6.28 -4.57 4.93
C LEU A 11 4.86 -4.95 4.47
N VAL A 12 3.97 -3.99 4.26
CA VAL A 12 2.52 -4.24 4.08
C VAL A 12 2.06 -4.07 2.62
N ILE A 13 2.81 -3.39 1.78
CA ILE A 13 2.38 -3.07 0.40
C ILE A 13 2.40 -4.28 -0.55
N THR A 14 2.98 -5.41 -0.17
CA THR A 14 3.31 -6.54 -1.06
C THR A 14 2.21 -7.61 -1.21
N VAL A 15 1.00 -7.48 -0.72
CA VAL A 15 0.06 -8.63 -0.65
C VAL A 15 -1.02 -8.64 -1.75
N LEU A 16 -1.16 -7.63 -2.61
CA LEU A 16 -2.28 -7.60 -3.58
C LEU A 16 -1.92 -7.85 -5.05
N PHE A 17 -0.65 -7.99 -5.43
CA PHE A 17 -0.25 -8.35 -6.78
C PHE A 17 0.74 -9.53 -6.81
N THR A 18 0.37 -10.69 -6.22
CA THR A 18 1.05 -11.93 -6.55
C THR A 18 0.30 -12.62 -7.67
N ALA A 19 0.52 -12.17 -8.88
CA ALA A 19 0.26 -12.97 -10.06
C ALA A 19 1.51 -13.79 -10.36
N ALA A 20 1.31 -15.10 -10.49
CA ALA A 20 2.08 -16.03 -11.28
C ALA A 20 3.62 -16.00 -11.14
N LEU A 21 4.16 -16.70 -10.15
CA LEU A 21 5.37 -17.48 -10.39
C LEU A 21 4.94 -18.76 -11.08
N SER A 22 4.75 -18.70 -12.40
CA SER A 22 4.64 -19.89 -13.23
C SER A 22 5.99 -20.58 -13.25
N LEU A 23 5.97 -21.89 -13.00
CA LEU A 23 6.99 -22.84 -13.35
C LEU A 23 7.28 -22.75 -14.87
N PHE A 24 8.24 -21.95 -15.26
CA PHE A 24 8.95 -22.07 -16.53
C PHE A 24 10.42 -22.42 -16.20
N ALA A 25 10.64 -23.69 -15.88
CA ALA A 25 11.89 -24.34 -16.20
C ALA A 25 11.63 -25.04 -17.53
N ASP A 26 12.02 -24.40 -18.63
CA ASP A 26 12.84 -24.98 -19.68
C ASP A 26 12.86 -24.07 -20.92
N ASP A 27 14.07 -23.93 -21.44
CA ASP A 27 14.42 -23.51 -22.79
C ASP A 27 14.59 -22.00 -23.08
N HIS A 28 15.38 -21.31 -22.27
CA HIS A 28 16.11 -20.14 -22.75
C HIS A 28 17.58 -20.48 -23.06
N ASN A 29 17.96 -20.25 -24.32
CA ASN A 29 19.32 -20.30 -24.85
C ASN A 29 20.35 -19.74 -23.84
N GLY A 30 20.97 -20.59 -23.05
CA GLY A 30 22.33 -20.59 -22.49
C GLY A 30 23.05 -19.29 -22.14
N LYS A 31 22.35 -18.20 -21.84
CA LYS A 31 22.85 -17.04 -21.09
C LYS A 31 21.99 -16.88 -19.86
N GLU A 32 22.56 -17.10 -18.67
CA GLU A 32 21.95 -16.60 -17.44
C GLU A 32 21.68 -15.10 -17.65
N PRO A 33 20.47 -14.60 -17.35
CA PRO A 33 20.20 -13.16 -17.40
C PRO A 33 21.23 -12.46 -16.53
N GLU A 34 21.84 -11.40 -17.06
CA GLU A 34 22.79 -10.57 -16.34
C GLU A 34 22.12 -10.13 -15.04
N GLN A 35 22.65 -10.58 -13.89
CA GLN A 35 22.04 -10.29 -12.58
C GLN A 35 22.16 -8.79 -12.32
N ILE A 36 21.08 -8.02 -12.54
CA ILE A 36 21.04 -6.62 -12.17
C ILE A 36 20.65 -6.54 -10.69
N SER A 37 21.63 -6.19 -9.87
CA SER A 37 21.52 -6.07 -8.42
C SER A 37 21.94 -4.68 -7.99
N TRP A 38 21.36 -4.22 -6.89
CA TRP A 38 21.75 -2.99 -6.23
C TRP A 38 23.15 -3.04 -5.65
N ASP A 39 23.81 -1.88 -5.53
CA ASP A 39 25.07 -1.71 -4.80
C ASP A 39 24.79 -1.01 -3.47
N LEU A 40 24.94 -1.74 -2.37
CA LEU A 40 24.70 -1.23 -1.01
C LEU A 40 25.92 -0.52 -0.39
N THR A 41 27.02 -0.38 -1.13
CA THR A 41 28.25 0.28 -0.60
C THR A 41 28.04 1.76 -0.31
N ALA A 42 27.01 2.40 -0.89
CA ALA A 42 26.60 3.76 -0.54
C ALA A 42 26.03 3.84 0.89
N LEU A 43 25.44 2.76 1.41
CA LEU A 43 25.04 2.64 2.82
C LEU A 43 26.26 2.33 3.69
N TYR A 44 26.87 1.15 3.49
CA TYR A 44 28.09 0.73 4.17
C TYR A 44 28.96 -0.08 3.21
N PRO A 45 30.30 0.11 3.23
CA PRO A 45 31.18 -0.60 2.31
C PRO A 45 31.23 -2.10 2.58
N ASP A 46 30.99 -2.53 3.81
CA ASP A 46 30.99 -3.91 4.25
C ASP A 46 30.27 -4.11 5.59
N ASP A 47 30.15 -5.36 6.02
CA ASP A 47 29.48 -5.76 7.26
C ASP A 47 30.21 -5.27 8.52
N GLU A 48 31.54 -5.04 8.47
CA GLU A 48 32.31 -4.52 9.60
C GLU A 48 31.99 -3.04 9.84
N ALA A 49 31.94 -2.25 8.78
CA ALA A 49 31.52 -0.85 8.84
C ALA A 49 30.06 -0.70 9.30
N TRP A 50 29.16 -1.56 8.81
CA TRP A 50 27.79 -1.63 9.27
C TRP A 50 27.67 -1.92 10.76
N ASN A 51 28.40 -2.94 11.27
CA ASN A 51 28.35 -3.28 12.69
C ASN A 51 28.94 -2.18 13.57
N THR A 52 30.01 -1.52 13.11
CA THR A 52 30.60 -0.37 13.81
C THR A 52 29.57 0.75 13.95
N ALA A 53 28.87 1.11 12.88
CA ALA A 53 27.82 2.14 12.92
C ALA A 53 26.66 1.74 13.84
N ARG A 54 26.26 0.47 13.86
CA ARG A 54 25.25 -0.05 14.79
C ARG A 54 25.66 0.12 16.25
N GLU A 55 26.93 -0.20 16.56
CA GLU A 55 27.48 -0.02 17.91
C GLU A 55 27.61 1.46 18.31
N GLU A 56 27.93 2.36 17.36
CA GLU A 56 27.91 3.80 17.58
C GLU A 56 26.52 4.29 17.97
N VAL A 57 25.47 3.90 17.21
CA VAL A 57 24.07 4.23 17.56
C VAL A 57 23.74 3.80 18.99
N LEU A 58 24.08 2.56 19.36
CA LEU A 58 23.83 2.04 20.70
C LEU A 58 24.62 2.79 21.78
N GLY A 59 25.84 3.24 21.46
CA GLY A 59 26.68 4.02 22.36
C GLY A 59 26.15 5.43 22.67
N GLU A 60 25.37 6.01 21.75
CA GLU A 60 24.78 7.35 21.93
C GLU A 60 23.51 7.35 22.82
N LEU A 61 22.91 6.18 23.06
CA LEU A 61 21.65 6.08 23.83
C LEU A 61 21.79 6.53 25.28
N GLU A 62 22.94 6.30 25.92
CA GLU A 62 23.21 6.77 27.30
C GLU A 62 23.16 8.29 27.39
N GLU A 63 23.70 9.00 26.37
CA GLU A 63 23.65 10.46 26.33
C GLU A 63 22.21 10.97 26.25
N LEU A 64 21.36 10.31 25.39
CA LEU A 64 19.95 10.64 25.27
C LEU A 64 19.19 10.40 26.58
N GLU A 65 19.42 9.28 27.25
CA GLU A 65 18.80 8.96 28.55
C GLU A 65 19.21 9.96 29.64
N ASN A 66 20.46 10.43 29.65
CA ASN A 66 20.95 11.42 30.60
C ASN A 66 20.29 12.80 30.46
N ARG A 67 19.63 13.09 29.33
CA ARG A 67 18.85 14.33 29.12
C ARG A 67 17.42 14.26 29.67
N LYS A 68 16.99 13.14 30.19
CA LYS A 68 15.66 12.97 30.77
C LYS A 68 15.46 13.94 31.96
N GLY A 69 14.32 14.64 31.92
CA GLY A 69 13.97 15.65 32.94
C GLY A 69 14.51 17.05 32.66
N THR A 70 15.21 17.28 31.55
CA THR A 70 15.85 18.58 31.24
C THR A 70 15.14 19.35 30.14
N LEU A 71 14.11 18.84 29.46
CA LEU A 71 13.44 19.53 28.36
C LEU A 71 12.84 20.89 28.78
N GLY A 72 12.52 21.05 30.08
CA GLY A 72 12.00 22.30 30.65
C GLY A 72 13.00 23.38 30.95
N ASP A 73 14.31 23.12 30.88
CA ASP A 73 15.37 24.01 31.38
C ASP A 73 15.67 25.18 30.43
N GLY A 74 15.27 25.08 29.15
CA GLY A 74 15.41 26.16 28.17
C GLY A 74 15.35 25.69 26.72
N ALA A 75 15.10 26.64 25.82
CA ALA A 75 14.89 26.35 24.38
C ALA A 75 16.14 25.73 23.71
N THR A 76 17.34 26.14 24.09
CA THR A 76 18.58 25.59 23.55
C THR A 76 18.77 24.11 23.94
N GLY A 77 18.58 23.73 25.21
CA GLY A 77 18.68 22.33 25.66
C GLY A 77 17.57 21.46 25.06
N PHE A 78 16.40 22.05 24.87
CA PHE A 78 15.28 21.40 24.16
C PHE A 78 15.67 21.09 22.71
N TYR A 79 16.23 22.04 21.97
CA TYR A 79 16.75 21.84 20.61
C TYR A 79 17.83 20.76 20.56
N GLU A 80 18.87 20.88 21.42
CA GLU A 80 19.99 19.93 21.43
C GLU A 80 19.54 18.48 21.68
N THR A 81 18.49 18.30 22.47
CA THR A 81 17.92 16.97 22.70
C THR A 81 17.20 16.43 21.44
N HIS A 82 16.46 17.29 20.74
CA HIS A 82 15.79 16.89 19.50
C HIS A 82 16.79 16.66 18.37
N GLU A 83 17.86 17.44 18.29
CA GLU A 83 18.92 17.24 17.31
C GLU A 83 19.66 15.91 17.57
N LEU A 84 20.01 15.60 18.83
CA LEU A 84 20.62 14.31 19.18
C LEU A 84 19.69 13.14 18.80
N LEU A 85 18.41 13.24 19.14
CA LEU A 85 17.42 12.20 18.79
C LEU A 85 17.31 12.03 17.28
N SER A 86 17.26 13.12 16.52
CA SER A 86 17.21 13.13 15.07
C SER A 86 18.44 12.45 14.45
N ASP A 87 19.63 12.77 14.93
CA ASP A 87 20.88 12.17 14.46
C ASP A 87 20.95 10.65 14.76
N ILE A 88 20.53 10.23 15.97
CA ILE A 88 20.41 8.82 16.34
C ILE A 88 19.46 8.07 15.38
N TYR A 89 18.27 8.62 15.11
CA TYR A 89 17.31 8.00 14.21
C TYR A 89 17.81 7.93 12.76
N ARG A 90 18.44 8.98 12.27
CA ARG A 90 19.00 9.05 10.91
C ARG A 90 20.08 7.97 10.71
N LYS A 91 20.99 7.80 11.69
CA LYS A 91 21.98 6.71 11.69
C LYS A 91 21.31 5.33 11.80
N ALA A 92 20.34 5.20 12.70
CA ALA A 92 19.64 3.93 12.91
C ALA A 92 18.87 3.47 11.66
N LEU A 93 18.21 4.38 10.94
CA LEU A 93 17.53 4.08 9.67
C LEU A 93 18.51 3.60 8.61
N ARG A 94 19.68 4.21 8.51
CA ARG A 94 20.72 3.78 7.57
C ARG A 94 21.26 2.39 7.90
N VAL A 95 21.48 2.09 9.19
CA VAL A 95 21.88 0.75 9.68
C VAL A 95 20.80 -0.29 9.34
N HIS A 96 19.53 0.04 9.58
CA HIS A 96 18.42 -0.84 9.29
C HIS A 96 18.27 -1.10 7.79
N SER A 97 18.34 -0.05 6.95
CA SER A 97 18.21 -0.19 5.50
C SER A 97 19.24 -1.16 4.92
N TYR A 98 20.50 -1.08 5.31
CA TYR A 98 21.51 -2.03 4.86
C TYR A 98 21.16 -3.47 5.23
N ALA A 99 20.78 -3.71 6.48
CA ALA A 99 20.49 -5.04 6.99
C ALA A 99 19.26 -5.66 6.32
N SER A 100 18.18 -4.89 6.19
CA SER A 100 16.93 -5.37 5.58
C SER A 100 17.09 -5.63 4.08
N LEU A 101 17.76 -4.73 3.33
CA LEU A 101 18.04 -4.93 1.91
C LEU A 101 18.91 -6.16 1.66
N LYS A 102 19.94 -6.40 2.51
CA LYS A 102 20.75 -7.62 2.46
C LYS A 102 19.95 -8.88 2.78
N ALA A 103 19.03 -8.83 3.73
CA ALA A 103 18.19 -9.96 4.09
C ALA A 103 17.22 -10.32 2.96
N ASP A 104 16.72 -9.31 2.22
CA ASP A 104 15.74 -9.48 1.15
C ASP A 104 16.33 -10.02 -0.16
N GLU A 105 17.64 -9.96 -0.35
CA GLU A 105 18.35 -10.61 -1.46
C GLU A 105 18.17 -12.15 -1.45
N ASP A 106 18.23 -12.75 -0.26
CA ASP A 106 17.96 -14.18 -0.04
C ASP A 106 17.53 -14.45 1.41
N LEU A 107 16.24 -14.64 1.61
CA LEU A 107 15.63 -14.92 2.92
C LEU A 107 16.13 -16.21 3.59
N ARG A 108 16.85 -17.07 2.86
CA ARG A 108 17.48 -18.31 3.38
C ARG A 108 18.89 -18.06 3.92
N ASN A 109 19.45 -16.86 3.69
CA ASN A 109 20.79 -16.48 4.15
C ASN A 109 20.77 -16.14 5.65
N ALA A 110 21.06 -17.13 6.50
CA ALA A 110 21.01 -16.96 7.94
C ALA A 110 21.85 -15.79 8.48
N PRO A 111 23.10 -15.55 8.05
CA PRO A 111 23.87 -14.37 8.46
C PRO A 111 23.20 -13.04 8.16
N ASN A 112 22.52 -12.89 7.02
CA ASN A 112 21.80 -11.67 6.69
C ASN A 112 20.51 -11.51 7.51
N GLN A 113 19.81 -12.63 7.79
CA GLN A 113 18.66 -12.62 8.70
C GLN A 113 19.08 -12.24 10.13
N GLU A 114 20.23 -12.68 10.61
CA GLU A 114 20.77 -12.28 11.91
C GLU A 114 21.09 -10.78 11.97
N LYS A 115 21.65 -10.20 10.88
CA LYS A 115 21.89 -8.75 10.80
C LYS A 115 20.58 -7.97 10.87
N ASP A 116 19.57 -8.38 10.14
CA ASP A 116 18.25 -7.72 10.17
C ASP A 116 17.63 -7.77 11.57
N GLN A 117 17.72 -8.92 12.26
CA GLN A 117 17.28 -9.04 13.65
C GLN A 117 18.06 -8.13 14.59
N LEU A 118 19.38 -8.00 14.42
CA LEU A 118 20.22 -7.06 15.22
C LEU A 118 19.84 -5.61 14.98
N ALA A 119 19.51 -5.23 13.73
CA ALA A 119 19.03 -3.90 13.40
C ALA A 119 17.65 -3.62 14.03
N GLN A 120 16.73 -4.58 14.00
CA GLN A 120 15.42 -4.48 14.66
C GLN A 120 15.57 -4.35 16.20
N GLN A 121 16.49 -5.10 16.80
CA GLN A 121 16.79 -4.97 18.23
C GLN A 121 17.35 -3.59 18.57
N MET A 122 18.26 -3.06 17.76
CA MET A 122 18.79 -1.69 17.91
C MET A 122 17.64 -0.66 17.87
N PHE A 123 16.73 -0.74 16.91
CA PHE A 123 15.55 0.13 16.85
C PHE A 123 14.67 0.05 18.10
N SER A 124 14.49 -1.15 18.63
CA SER A 124 13.76 -1.32 19.89
C SER A 124 14.43 -0.61 21.06
N GLN A 125 15.78 -0.65 21.13
CA GLN A 125 16.56 0.05 22.17
C GLN A 125 16.52 1.57 21.98
N VAL A 126 16.62 2.07 20.72
CA VAL A 126 16.46 3.50 20.42
C VAL A 126 15.08 4.00 20.88
N GLY A 127 14.01 3.25 20.54
CA GLY A 127 12.65 3.58 20.97
C GLY A 127 12.48 3.58 22.49
N GLN A 128 13.12 2.65 23.19
CA GLN A 128 13.11 2.60 24.65
C GLN A 128 13.82 3.81 25.26
N ALA A 129 15.01 4.15 24.77
CA ALA A 129 15.80 5.28 25.24
C ALA A 129 15.09 6.64 24.99
N ALA A 130 14.33 6.76 23.89
CA ALA A 130 13.56 7.94 23.54
C ALA A 130 12.18 8.04 24.20
N SER A 131 11.70 7.00 24.85
CA SER A 131 10.29 6.85 25.30
C SER A 131 9.81 7.93 26.30
N TRP A 132 10.73 8.63 26.97
CA TRP A 132 10.46 9.68 27.94
C TRP A 132 10.19 11.05 27.31
N ILE A 133 10.56 11.25 26.04
CA ILE A 133 10.56 12.58 25.37
C ILE A 133 9.12 13.07 25.16
N ASP A 134 8.26 12.31 24.48
CA ASP A 134 6.87 12.71 24.25
C ASP A 134 6.11 13.01 25.56
N PRO A 135 6.15 12.15 26.61
CA PRO A 135 5.57 12.49 27.91
C PRO A 135 6.11 13.79 28.52
N GLU A 136 7.38 14.10 28.35
CA GLU A 136 7.95 15.31 28.89
C GLU A 136 7.53 16.56 28.08
N ILE A 137 7.46 16.47 26.74
CA ILE A 137 6.89 17.51 25.88
C ILE A 137 5.43 17.79 26.28
N LEU A 138 4.62 16.75 26.51
CA LEU A 138 3.22 16.90 26.92
C LEU A 138 3.08 17.57 28.29
N LYS A 139 3.99 17.28 29.23
CA LYS A 139 4.06 17.96 30.55
C LYS A 139 4.45 19.42 30.44
N LEU A 140 5.32 19.79 29.48
CA LEU A 140 5.64 21.20 29.21
C LEU A 140 4.44 21.98 28.68
N GLY A 141 3.65 21.33 27.86
CA GLY A 141 2.44 21.87 27.26
C GLY A 141 2.68 22.82 26.09
N ARG A 142 1.62 23.08 25.32
CA ARG A 142 1.64 23.83 24.05
C ARG A 142 2.28 25.22 24.20
N GLU A 143 1.86 26.00 25.18
CA GLU A 143 2.37 27.38 25.36
C GLU A 143 3.89 27.44 25.52
N LYS A 144 4.47 26.52 26.29
CA LYS A 144 5.91 26.48 26.53
C LYS A 144 6.67 26.05 25.28
N VAL A 145 6.19 25.03 24.56
CA VAL A 145 6.82 24.55 23.32
C VAL A 145 6.74 25.63 22.23
N GLU A 146 5.62 26.32 22.07
CA GLU A 146 5.49 27.44 21.14
C GLU A 146 6.40 28.64 21.50
N ALA A 147 6.64 28.86 22.80
CA ALA A 147 7.63 29.86 23.23
C ALA A 147 9.05 29.43 22.81
N TYR A 148 9.40 28.16 22.98
CA TYR A 148 10.69 27.61 22.57
C TYR A 148 10.92 27.69 21.06
N LEU A 149 9.90 27.38 20.25
CA LEU A 149 9.95 27.53 18.80
C LEU A 149 10.23 28.96 18.34
N LYS A 150 9.77 29.96 19.11
CA LYS A 150 10.06 31.39 18.85
C LYS A 150 11.42 31.81 19.32
N GLU A 151 11.91 31.28 20.45
CA GLU A 151 13.16 31.62 21.08
C GLU A 151 14.36 30.97 20.35
N GLU A 152 14.18 29.74 19.84
CA GLU A 152 15.23 28.95 19.20
C GLU A 152 14.83 28.60 17.75
N PRO A 153 15.22 29.41 16.75
CA PRO A 153 14.82 29.19 15.34
C PRO A 153 15.26 27.84 14.74
N ARG A 154 16.32 27.22 15.29
CA ARG A 154 16.78 25.88 14.85
C ARG A 154 15.76 24.78 15.12
N LEU A 155 14.74 25.03 15.95
CA LEU A 155 13.61 24.12 16.16
C LEU A 155 12.60 24.10 15.01
N ALA A 156 12.71 24.99 14.02
CA ALA A 156 11.74 25.06 12.91
C ALA A 156 11.52 23.71 12.17
N PRO A 157 12.53 22.89 11.88
CA PRO A 157 12.34 21.58 11.28
C PRO A 157 11.48 20.61 12.11
N PHE A 158 11.48 20.76 13.41
CA PHE A 158 10.72 19.92 14.36
C PHE A 158 9.29 20.41 14.61
N ALA A 159 8.90 21.57 14.09
CA ALA A 159 7.62 22.20 14.43
C ALA A 159 6.42 21.30 14.15
N HIS A 160 6.42 20.60 13.00
CA HIS A 160 5.34 19.69 12.61
C HIS A 160 5.25 18.46 13.53
N SER A 161 6.37 17.81 13.85
CA SER A 161 6.41 16.67 14.76
C SER A 161 6.02 17.04 16.19
N LEU A 162 6.44 18.23 16.67
CA LEU A 162 6.06 18.79 17.97
C LEU A 162 4.55 19.07 18.05
N ASP A 163 3.95 19.64 16.98
CA ASP A 163 2.49 19.84 16.93
C ASP A 163 1.75 18.49 16.99
N ASN A 164 2.22 17.48 16.28
CA ASN A 164 1.68 16.14 16.35
C ASN A 164 1.76 15.52 17.75
N THR A 165 2.89 15.67 18.44
CA THR A 165 3.02 15.22 19.84
C THR A 165 2.02 15.95 20.74
N LEU A 166 1.95 17.29 20.64
CA LEU A 166 1.05 18.10 21.46
C LEU A 166 -0.45 17.83 21.20
N ARG A 167 -0.82 17.43 19.99
CA ARG A 167 -2.19 17.03 19.65
C ARG A 167 -2.63 15.75 20.38
N ASN A 168 -1.68 14.89 20.73
CA ASN A 168 -1.97 13.66 21.50
C ASN A 168 -2.31 13.90 22.97
N ALA A 169 -2.14 15.11 23.51
CA ALA A 169 -2.39 15.41 24.92
C ALA A 169 -3.76 14.93 25.45
N PRO A 170 -4.90 15.15 24.76
CA PRO A 170 -6.22 14.66 25.21
C PRO A 170 -6.36 13.13 25.20
N HIS A 171 -5.49 12.44 24.47
CA HIS A 171 -5.51 11.00 24.23
C HIS A 171 -4.36 10.26 24.93
N THR A 172 -3.59 10.95 25.76
CA THR A 172 -2.52 10.39 26.56
C THR A 172 -3.02 10.16 27.98
N LEU A 173 -2.80 8.95 28.49
CA LEU A 173 -3.20 8.58 29.85
C LEU A 173 -2.15 9.03 30.90
N SER A 174 -2.43 8.74 32.16
CA SER A 174 -1.41 8.83 33.20
C SER A 174 -0.27 7.83 32.95
N ASP A 175 0.90 8.07 33.53
CA ASP A 175 2.06 7.17 33.41
C ASP A 175 1.69 5.71 33.75
N GLU A 176 0.84 5.48 34.76
CA GLU A 176 0.36 4.16 35.14
C GLU A 176 -0.60 3.58 34.08
N GLY A 177 -1.47 4.40 33.49
CA GLY A 177 -2.38 3.99 32.41
C GLY A 177 -1.61 3.58 31.16
N GLU A 178 -0.60 4.35 30.76
CA GLU A 178 0.25 4.01 29.62
C GLU A 178 1.05 2.72 29.85
N GLN A 179 1.56 2.49 31.08
CA GLN A 179 2.24 1.24 31.44
C GLN A 179 1.31 0.03 31.35
N ILE A 180 0.05 0.16 31.82
CA ILE A 180 -0.96 -0.91 31.73
C ILE A 180 -1.27 -1.22 30.25
N LEU A 181 -1.50 -0.22 29.41
CA LEU A 181 -1.76 -0.43 27.99
C LEU A 181 -0.56 -1.03 27.25
N ALA A 182 0.66 -0.62 27.59
CA ALA A 182 1.87 -1.20 27.05
C ALA A 182 2.00 -2.69 27.42
N ALA A 183 1.73 -3.04 28.68
CA ALA A 183 1.72 -4.44 29.14
C ALA A 183 0.61 -5.29 28.49
N ALA A 184 -0.53 -4.67 28.14
CA ALA A 184 -1.64 -5.33 27.46
C ALA A 184 -1.44 -5.53 25.95
N SER A 185 -0.37 -4.97 25.36
CA SER A 185 -0.14 -5.00 23.91
C SER A 185 -0.14 -6.42 23.31
N GLN A 186 0.52 -7.38 23.96
CA GLN A 186 0.58 -8.77 23.49
C GLN A 186 -0.79 -9.48 23.54
N PRO A 187 -1.55 -9.48 24.65
CA PRO A 187 -2.90 -10.01 24.69
C PRO A 187 -3.85 -9.37 23.67
N LEU A 188 -3.77 -8.06 23.44
CA LEU A 188 -4.62 -7.36 22.49
C LEU A 188 -4.34 -7.73 21.02
N ARG A 189 -3.15 -8.26 20.73
CA ARG A 189 -2.77 -8.77 19.39
C ARG A 189 -3.06 -10.25 19.18
N ALA A 190 -3.55 -10.96 20.19
CA ALA A 190 -3.76 -12.41 20.12
C ALA A 190 -4.69 -12.83 18.97
N GLY A 191 -5.74 -12.05 18.68
CA GLY A 191 -6.65 -12.29 17.55
C GLY A 191 -5.90 -12.33 16.21
N PHE A 192 -5.11 -11.31 15.93
CA PHE A 192 -4.30 -11.22 14.70
C PHE A 192 -3.26 -12.35 14.60
N ASN A 193 -2.53 -12.62 15.69
CA ASN A 193 -1.51 -13.65 15.69
C ASN A 193 -2.12 -15.05 15.45
N THR A 194 -3.29 -15.34 16.03
CA THR A 194 -4.02 -16.60 15.84
C THR A 194 -4.54 -16.71 14.40
N TYR A 195 -5.08 -15.62 13.83
CA TYR A 195 -5.47 -15.58 12.43
C TYR A 195 -4.29 -15.91 11.51
N GLY A 196 -3.14 -15.26 11.73
CA GLY A 196 -1.93 -15.49 10.94
C GLY A 196 -1.46 -16.95 10.97
N LEU A 197 -1.51 -17.60 12.15
CA LEU A 197 -1.17 -19.00 12.29
C LEU A 197 -2.15 -19.91 11.55
N LEU A 198 -3.46 -19.70 11.72
CA LEU A 198 -4.49 -20.48 11.03
C LEU A 198 -4.38 -20.34 9.52
N ALA A 199 -4.39 -19.11 9.00
CA ALA A 199 -4.45 -18.81 7.58
C ALA A 199 -3.19 -19.27 6.80
N ASN A 200 -2.00 -19.19 7.44
CA ASN A 200 -0.75 -19.47 6.73
C ASN A 200 -0.13 -20.84 7.03
N ALA A 201 -0.51 -21.50 8.14
CA ALA A 201 0.17 -22.72 8.55
C ALA A 201 -0.75 -23.91 8.89
N GLU A 202 -1.94 -23.69 9.48
CA GLU A 202 -2.70 -24.80 10.06
C GLU A 202 -3.87 -25.27 9.20
N ILE A 203 -4.44 -24.44 8.33
CA ILE A 203 -5.54 -24.86 7.45
C ILE A 203 -5.02 -25.90 6.45
N PRO A 204 -5.55 -27.15 6.47
CA PRO A 204 -5.17 -28.19 5.52
C PRO A 204 -5.86 -27.92 4.17
N TRP A 205 -5.17 -27.17 3.32
CA TRP A 205 -5.70 -26.78 2.01
C TRP A 205 -6.00 -27.99 1.13
N PRO A 206 -7.12 -27.98 0.38
CA PRO A 206 -7.48 -29.08 -0.47
C PRO A 206 -6.57 -29.19 -1.71
N GLU A 207 -6.37 -30.42 -2.17
CA GLU A 207 -5.83 -30.71 -3.49
C GLU A 207 -6.98 -30.82 -4.50
N LEU A 208 -6.80 -30.29 -5.70
CA LEU A 208 -7.76 -30.28 -6.78
C LEU A 208 -7.14 -30.72 -8.09
N GLU A 209 -7.78 -31.65 -8.81
CA GLU A 209 -7.40 -32.01 -10.17
C GLU A 209 -8.11 -31.07 -11.17
N LEU A 210 -7.31 -30.35 -11.96
CA LEU A 210 -7.76 -29.47 -13.03
C LEU A 210 -8.09 -30.27 -14.31
N ALA A 211 -8.78 -29.63 -15.26
CA ALA A 211 -9.19 -30.25 -16.52
C ALA A 211 -8.01 -30.74 -17.38
N ASN A 212 -6.84 -30.15 -17.23
CA ASN A 212 -5.59 -30.59 -17.89
C ASN A 212 -4.94 -31.82 -17.22
N GLY A 213 -5.48 -32.33 -16.11
CA GLY A 213 -4.94 -33.45 -15.33
C GLY A 213 -3.89 -33.07 -14.30
N GLU A 214 -3.58 -31.78 -14.13
CA GLU A 214 -2.69 -31.27 -13.10
C GLU A 214 -3.39 -31.31 -11.74
N THR A 215 -2.69 -31.75 -10.69
CA THR A 215 -3.16 -31.67 -9.30
C THR A 215 -2.50 -30.50 -8.61
N VAL A 216 -3.31 -29.58 -8.09
CA VAL A 216 -2.86 -28.33 -7.46
C VAL A 216 -3.33 -28.23 -6.02
N THR A 217 -2.50 -27.67 -5.14
CA THR A 217 -2.89 -27.37 -3.75
C THR A 217 -3.49 -25.98 -3.70
N LEU A 218 -4.73 -25.86 -3.19
CA LEU A 218 -5.47 -24.59 -3.13
C LEU A 218 -5.19 -23.84 -1.81
N ASN A 219 -3.93 -23.54 -1.51
CA ASN A 219 -3.59 -22.48 -0.57
C ASN A 219 -3.84 -21.10 -1.19
N SER A 220 -3.51 -20.01 -0.49
CA SER A 220 -3.73 -18.64 -1.00
C SER A 220 -3.05 -18.39 -2.35
N GLN A 221 -1.85 -18.93 -2.56
CA GLN A 221 -1.13 -18.83 -3.83
C GLN A 221 -1.82 -19.66 -4.93
N GLY A 222 -2.14 -20.91 -4.66
CA GLY A 222 -2.84 -21.79 -5.61
C GLY A 222 -4.20 -21.22 -6.01
N TYR A 223 -4.97 -20.70 -5.05
CA TYR A 223 -6.21 -19.99 -5.36
C TYR A 223 -5.97 -18.77 -6.26
N SER A 224 -5.01 -17.92 -5.94
CA SER A 224 -4.72 -16.71 -6.72
C SER A 224 -4.30 -17.00 -8.16
N THR A 225 -3.55 -18.07 -8.37
CA THR A 225 -3.13 -18.54 -9.69
C THR A 225 -4.30 -19.13 -10.47
N HIS A 226 -5.01 -20.11 -9.88
CA HIS A 226 -5.97 -20.93 -10.64
C HIS A 226 -7.37 -20.32 -10.75
N ARG A 227 -7.69 -19.29 -9.95
CA ARG A 227 -8.93 -18.49 -10.15
C ARG A 227 -8.96 -17.70 -11.46
N GLN A 228 -7.81 -17.57 -12.13
CA GLN A 228 -7.66 -16.89 -13.42
C GLN A 228 -7.71 -17.87 -14.62
N SER A 229 -7.85 -19.18 -14.37
CA SER A 229 -7.87 -20.19 -15.43
C SER A 229 -8.83 -19.81 -16.57
N GLU A 230 -8.44 -20.04 -17.81
CA GLU A 230 -9.31 -19.87 -18.99
C GLU A 230 -10.49 -20.86 -18.95
N ASN A 231 -10.29 -22.02 -18.35
CA ASN A 231 -11.34 -23.02 -18.19
C ASN A 231 -12.33 -22.60 -17.07
N ARG A 232 -13.56 -22.28 -17.48
CA ARG A 232 -14.61 -21.80 -16.56
C ARG A 232 -14.99 -22.84 -15.49
N ASP A 233 -15.01 -24.13 -15.83
CA ASP A 233 -15.34 -25.18 -14.88
C ASP A 233 -14.25 -25.35 -13.83
N ASP A 234 -12.98 -25.18 -14.20
CA ASP A 234 -11.87 -25.17 -13.26
C ASP A 234 -11.94 -23.95 -12.32
N ARG A 235 -12.26 -22.76 -12.83
CA ARG A 235 -12.47 -21.58 -11.97
C ARG A 235 -13.54 -21.85 -10.91
N LYS A 236 -14.69 -22.41 -11.34
CA LYS A 236 -15.77 -22.75 -10.41
C LYS A 236 -15.32 -23.76 -9.35
N LYS A 237 -14.66 -24.85 -9.76
CA LYS A 237 -14.12 -25.84 -8.81
C LYS A 237 -13.14 -25.25 -7.82
N VAL A 238 -12.23 -24.38 -8.29
CA VAL A 238 -11.26 -23.67 -7.46
C VAL A 238 -11.97 -22.81 -6.42
N PHE A 239 -12.96 -22.02 -6.82
CA PHE A 239 -13.76 -21.21 -5.91
C PHE A 239 -14.53 -22.04 -4.88
N ASP A 240 -15.26 -23.07 -5.35
CA ASP A 240 -16.05 -23.92 -4.47
C ASP A 240 -15.18 -24.64 -3.43
N ALA A 241 -14.02 -25.17 -3.83
CA ALA A 241 -13.13 -25.89 -2.93
C ALA A 241 -12.43 -24.93 -1.94
N TYR A 242 -11.95 -23.78 -2.41
CA TYR A 242 -11.25 -22.80 -1.57
C TYR A 242 -12.16 -22.17 -0.53
N TRP A 243 -13.30 -21.61 -0.96
CA TRP A 243 -14.24 -20.97 -0.05
C TRP A 243 -15.00 -21.96 0.83
N GLY A 244 -15.23 -23.18 0.33
CA GLY A 244 -15.72 -24.29 1.15
C GLY A 244 -14.76 -24.61 2.30
N LYS A 245 -13.45 -24.62 2.05
CA LYS A 245 -12.43 -24.84 3.09
C LYS A 245 -12.42 -23.73 4.12
N TRP A 246 -12.46 -22.46 3.71
CA TRP A 246 -12.60 -21.33 4.64
C TRP A 246 -13.86 -21.45 5.51
N GLY A 247 -14.98 -21.90 4.93
CA GLY A 247 -16.24 -22.08 5.65
C GLY A 247 -16.16 -23.04 6.85
N GLU A 248 -15.26 -24.03 6.82
CA GLU A 248 -15.02 -24.93 7.98
C GLU A 248 -14.46 -24.17 9.20
N TYR A 249 -13.84 -23.01 8.98
CA TYR A 249 -13.17 -22.18 10.00
C TYR A 249 -13.93 -20.88 10.34
N GLU A 250 -15.13 -20.66 9.78
CA GLU A 250 -15.88 -19.42 9.91
C GLU A 250 -16.03 -18.94 11.37
N ASN A 251 -16.35 -19.85 12.29
CA ASN A 251 -16.50 -19.50 13.69
C ASN A 251 -15.16 -19.14 14.35
N SER A 252 -14.09 -19.84 14.01
CA SER A 252 -12.76 -19.58 14.59
C SER A 252 -12.19 -18.27 14.08
N ILE A 253 -12.24 -18.04 12.77
CA ILE A 253 -11.77 -16.79 12.14
C ILE A 253 -12.67 -15.61 12.56
N GLY A 254 -13.99 -15.81 12.65
CA GLY A 254 -14.91 -14.80 13.17
C GLY A 254 -14.58 -14.39 14.61
N MET A 255 -14.19 -15.36 15.46
CA MET A 255 -13.76 -15.04 16.82
C MET A 255 -12.42 -14.28 16.85
N THR A 256 -11.45 -14.61 16.00
CA THR A 256 -10.18 -13.87 15.93
C THR A 256 -10.40 -12.42 15.48
N LEU A 257 -11.24 -12.19 14.46
CA LEU A 257 -11.57 -10.86 13.99
C LEU A 257 -12.38 -10.08 15.06
N ASN A 258 -13.41 -10.68 15.66
CA ASN A 258 -14.16 -10.02 16.73
C ASN A 258 -13.27 -9.65 17.92
N SER A 259 -12.33 -10.52 18.29
CA SER A 259 -11.36 -10.22 19.37
C SER A 259 -10.48 -9.02 19.02
N HIS A 260 -10.07 -8.92 17.77
CA HIS A 260 -9.32 -7.76 17.27
C HIS A 260 -10.16 -6.48 17.32
N LEU A 261 -11.40 -6.50 16.78
CA LEU A 261 -12.29 -5.34 16.79
C LEU A 261 -12.58 -4.84 18.22
N GLN A 262 -12.84 -5.76 19.17
CA GLN A 262 -13.03 -5.44 20.60
C GLN A 262 -11.77 -4.81 21.21
N ALA A 263 -10.57 -5.32 20.87
CA ALA A 263 -9.31 -4.76 21.32
C ALA A 263 -9.11 -3.32 20.82
N GLN A 264 -9.46 -3.05 19.57
CA GLN A 264 -9.34 -1.71 18.98
C GLN A 264 -10.37 -0.74 19.60
N ALA A 265 -11.60 -1.16 19.81
CA ALA A 265 -12.62 -0.36 20.49
C ALA A 265 -12.20 -0.06 21.95
N PHE A 266 -11.64 -1.05 22.66
CA PHE A 266 -11.08 -0.85 23.99
C PHE A 266 -9.96 0.21 23.99
N LEU A 267 -9.03 0.16 23.04
CA LEU A 267 -7.94 1.14 22.92
C LEU A 267 -8.46 2.55 22.60
N SER A 268 -9.46 2.68 21.72
CA SER A 268 -10.07 3.96 21.39
C SER A 268 -10.77 4.58 22.60
N ASN A 269 -11.61 3.80 23.28
CA ASN A 269 -12.31 4.25 24.48
C ASN A 269 -11.35 4.62 25.61
N SER A 270 -10.30 3.81 25.85
CA SER A 270 -9.30 4.07 26.89
C SER A 270 -8.55 5.37 26.65
N ARG A 271 -8.35 5.76 25.39
CA ARG A 271 -7.63 6.98 24.99
C ARG A 271 -8.55 8.17 24.66
N ASN A 272 -9.82 8.12 25.08
CA ASN A 272 -10.82 9.18 24.88
C ASN A 272 -11.08 9.55 23.40
N TYR A 273 -11.01 8.59 22.49
CA TYR A 273 -11.54 8.75 21.16
C TYR A 273 -13.02 8.34 21.12
N GLU A 274 -13.82 9.03 20.34
CA GLU A 274 -15.25 8.72 20.19
C GLU A 274 -15.47 7.42 19.42
N THR A 275 -14.64 7.18 18.37
CA THR A 275 -14.71 6.01 17.50
C THR A 275 -13.33 5.46 17.17
N VAL A 276 -13.27 4.22 16.68
CA VAL A 276 -12.05 3.64 16.13
C VAL A 276 -11.61 4.41 14.88
N LEU A 277 -12.56 4.79 14.00
CA LEU A 277 -12.28 5.59 12.81
C LEU A 277 -11.59 6.91 13.19
N GLN A 278 -12.12 7.65 14.17
CA GLN A 278 -11.50 8.89 14.64
C GLN A 278 -10.05 8.66 15.09
N ARG A 279 -9.79 7.60 15.86
CA ARG A 279 -8.43 7.28 16.32
C ARG A 279 -7.48 7.01 15.17
N GLU A 280 -7.89 6.21 14.18
CA GLU A 280 -7.03 5.82 13.06
C GLU A 280 -6.71 7.03 12.15
N LEU A 281 -7.67 7.90 11.92
CA LEU A 281 -7.49 9.11 11.12
C LEU A 281 -6.73 10.24 11.86
N PHE A 282 -6.67 10.15 13.20
CA PHE A 282 -6.11 11.22 14.03
C PHE A 282 -4.63 11.48 13.77
N GLN A 283 -3.83 10.44 13.55
CA GLN A 283 -2.37 10.58 13.38
C GLN A 283 -2.02 11.48 12.20
N ASP A 284 -2.68 11.29 11.08
CA ASP A 284 -2.48 12.06 9.85
C ASP A 284 -3.43 13.28 9.75
N LYS A 285 -4.20 13.54 10.84
CA LYS A 285 -5.20 14.61 10.90
C LYS A 285 -6.16 14.60 9.71
N LEU A 286 -6.54 13.40 9.27
CA LEU A 286 -7.49 13.24 8.19
C LEU A 286 -8.91 13.51 8.69
N PRO A 287 -9.71 14.33 7.99
CA PRO A 287 -11.13 14.46 8.26
C PRO A 287 -11.88 13.14 8.02
N GLU A 288 -12.79 12.75 8.91
CA GLU A 288 -13.65 11.57 8.69
C GLU A 288 -14.47 11.68 7.38
N GLU A 289 -14.74 12.90 6.95
CA GLU A 289 -15.47 13.18 5.72
C GLU A 289 -14.79 12.55 4.49
N ILE A 290 -13.46 12.40 4.47
CA ILE A 290 -12.74 11.71 3.38
C ILE A 290 -13.25 10.27 3.27
N TYR A 291 -13.28 9.55 4.38
CA TYR A 291 -13.71 8.15 4.41
C TYR A 291 -15.21 8.02 4.04
N ARG A 292 -16.04 8.85 4.63
CA ARG A 292 -17.49 8.80 4.41
C ARG A 292 -17.88 9.24 3.00
N THR A 293 -17.19 10.24 2.44
CA THR A 293 -17.39 10.68 1.04
C THR A 293 -16.97 9.58 0.07
N LEU A 294 -15.82 8.92 0.29
CA LEU A 294 -15.40 7.79 -0.53
C LEU A 294 -16.50 6.70 -0.58
N VAL A 295 -16.97 6.24 0.59
CA VAL A 295 -17.99 5.18 0.65
C VAL A 295 -19.28 5.63 -0.05
N ARG A 296 -19.73 6.86 0.17
CA ARG A 296 -20.94 7.42 -0.45
C ARG A 296 -20.82 7.49 -1.98
N GLU A 297 -19.75 8.11 -2.49
CA GLU A 297 -19.57 8.31 -3.94
C GLU A 297 -19.38 6.99 -4.69
N VAL A 298 -18.69 6.02 -4.07
CA VAL A 298 -18.56 4.67 -4.66
C VAL A 298 -19.91 3.95 -4.70
N ASN A 299 -20.73 4.05 -3.65
CA ASN A 299 -22.08 3.46 -3.66
C ASN A 299 -22.98 4.12 -4.72
N GLU A 300 -22.88 5.44 -4.93
CA GLU A 300 -23.58 6.13 -6.02
C GLU A 300 -23.10 5.68 -7.41
N ALA A 301 -21.84 5.25 -7.52
CA ALA A 301 -21.21 4.79 -8.76
C ALA A 301 -21.37 3.29 -9.05
N LEU A 302 -22.05 2.50 -8.21
CA LEU A 302 -22.27 1.06 -8.46
C LEU A 302 -22.89 0.73 -9.83
N PRO A 303 -23.80 1.54 -10.39
CA PRO A 303 -24.29 1.30 -11.76
C PRO A 303 -23.18 1.26 -12.82
N THR A 304 -22.11 2.06 -12.65
CA THR A 304 -20.93 2.04 -13.53
C THR A 304 -20.14 0.73 -13.38
N LEU A 305 -19.95 0.26 -12.14
CA LEU A 305 -19.33 -1.05 -11.87
C LEU A 305 -20.17 -2.20 -12.45
N HIS A 306 -21.51 -2.13 -12.33
CA HIS A 306 -22.42 -3.13 -12.92
C HIS A 306 -22.35 -3.13 -14.45
N ARG A 307 -22.18 -1.97 -15.10
CA ARG A 307 -21.92 -1.87 -16.54
C ARG A 307 -20.61 -2.56 -16.91
N TYR A 308 -19.56 -2.36 -16.13
CA TYR A 308 -18.28 -3.04 -16.34
C TYR A 308 -18.43 -4.57 -16.32
N PHE A 309 -19.16 -5.13 -15.34
CA PHE A 309 -19.40 -6.56 -15.29
C PHE A 309 -20.18 -7.09 -16.50
N LYS A 310 -21.13 -6.31 -17.03
CA LYS A 310 -21.85 -6.67 -18.26
C LYS A 310 -20.94 -6.64 -19.49
N LEU A 311 -20.05 -5.64 -19.59
CA LEU A 311 -19.04 -5.58 -20.63
C LEU A 311 -18.08 -6.78 -20.54
N ARG A 312 -17.66 -7.12 -19.33
CA ARG A 312 -16.82 -8.28 -19.06
C ARG A 312 -17.48 -9.58 -19.48
N ALA A 313 -18.78 -9.77 -19.17
CA ALA A 313 -19.55 -10.93 -19.61
C ALA A 313 -19.59 -11.05 -21.14
N ARG A 314 -19.79 -9.93 -21.87
CA ARG A 314 -19.73 -9.86 -23.33
C ARG A 314 -18.36 -10.32 -23.86
N MET A 315 -17.27 -9.82 -23.27
CA MET A 315 -15.91 -10.17 -23.71
C MET A 315 -15.54 -11.63 -23.44
N LEU A 316 -16.01 -12.18 -22.33
CA LEU A 316 -15.83 -13.60 -21.98
C LEU A 316 -16.79 -14.53 -22.75
N GLY A 317 -17.75 -13.99 -23.49
CA GLY A 317 -18.74 -14.79 -24.25
C GLY A 317 -19.67 -15.61 -23.36
N ILE A 318 -20.03 -15.10 -22.16
CA ILE A 318 -20.91 -15.80 -21.21
C ILE A 318 -22.24 -15.06 -21.04
N ASP A 319 -23.33 -15.81 -20.96
CA ASP A 319 -24.67 -15.23 -20.79
C ASP A 319 -24.94 -14.73 -19.38
N GLN A 320 -24.41 -15.42 -18.36
CA GLN A 320 -24.58 -15.09 -16.95
C GLN A 320 -23.23 -15.13 -16.26
N MET A 321 -22.84 -14.00 -15.69
CA MET A 321 -21.61 -13.87 -14.90
C MET A 321 -21.83 -14.37 -13.47
N HIS A 322 -20.89 -15.14 -12.97
CA HIS A 322 -20.77 -15.55 -11.57
C HIS A 322 -19.51 -14.95 -10.95
N TYR A 323 -19.42 -14.96 -9.63
CA TYR A 323 -18.30 -14.36 -8.92
C TYR A 323 -16.94 -14.95 -9.31
N TYR A 324 -16.87 -16.22 -9.69
CA TYR A 324 -15.65 -16.87 -10.20
C TYR A 324 -15.27 -16.41 -11.63
N ASP A 325 -16.07 -15.59 -12.31
CA ASP A 325 -15.76 -15.06 -13.65
C ASP A 325 -15.13 -13.66 -13.62
N ILE A 326 -14.90 -13.09 -12.42
CA ILE A 326 -14.36 -11.72 -12.31
C ILE A 326 -12.83 -11.61 -12.45
N TYR A 327 -12.10 -12.73 -12.42
CA TYR A 327 -10.64 -12.71 -12.39
C TYR A 327 -9.92 -13.11 -13.69
N PRO A 328 -10.46 -13.90 -14.61
CA PRO A 328 -9.73 -14.26 -15.82
C PRO A 328 -9.42 -12.99 -16.64
N PRO A 329 -8.24 -12.90 -17.30
CA PRO A 329 -7.90 -11.76 -18.13
C PRO A 329 -8.93 -11.59 -19.27
N LEU A 330 -9.27 -10.34 -19.59
CA LEU A 330 -10.22 -10.03 -20.67
C LEU A 330 -9.58 -10.14 -22.05
N VAL A 331 -8.33 -9.75 -22.16
CA VAL A 331 -7.50 -9.82 -23.35
C VAL A 331 -6.12 -10.28 -22.91
N SER A 332 -5.52 -11.21 -23.61
CA SER A 332 -4.14 -11.63 -23.42
C SER A 332 -3.30 -11.04 -24.55
N LEU A 333 -2.16 -10.46 -24.22
CA LEU A 333 -1.19 -9.99 -25.18
C LEU A 333 0.01 -10.95 -25.15
N ASP A 334 0.32 -11.55 -26.29
CA ASP A 334 1.52 -12.39 -26.44
C ASP A 334 2.72 -11.51 -26.76
N GLN A 335 3.08 -10.67 -25.78
CA GLN A 335 4.20 -9.74 -25.87
C GLN A 335 5.03 -9.81 -24.60
N GLU A 336 6.31 -9.99 -24.75
CA GLU A 336 7.30 -9.93 -23.69
C GLU A 336 7.99 -8.56 -23.71
N PHE A 337 8.14 -7.96 -22.54
CA PHE A 337 8.79 -6.66 -22.35
C PHE A 337 10.14 -6.87 -21.69
N SER A 338 11.18 -6.28 -22.26
CA SER A 338 12.49 -6.22 -21.62
C SER A 338 12.52 -5.14 -20.51
N LEU A 339 13.54 -5.19 -19.65
CA LEU A 339 13.78 -4.10 -18.69
C LEU A 339 14.02 -2.76 -19.38
N GLU A 340 14.67 -2.78 -20.56
CA GLU A 340 14.91 -1.55 -21.33
C GLU A 340 13.60 -0.98 -21.88
N ASP A 341 12.69 -1.84 -22.36
CA ASP A 341 11.33 -1.39 -22.74
C ASP A 341 10.61 -0.74 -21.55
N ALA A 342 10.70 -1.34 -20.34
CA ALA A 342 10.10 -0.78 -19.14
C ALA A 342 10.67 0.60 -18.78
N LYS A 343 11.99 0.79 -18.89
CA LYS A 343 12.65 2.08 -18.69
C LYS A 343 12.17 3.12 -19.72
N GLU A 344 12.21 2.78 -21.01
CA GLU A 344 11.84 3.71 -22.07
C GLU A 344 10.36 4.08 -21.99
N MET A 345 9.45 3.11 -21.84
CA MET A 345 8.02 3.36 -21.68
C MET A 345 7.73 4.26 -20.47
N THR A 346 8.40 4.01 -19.34
CA THR A 346 8.24 4.86 -18.14
C THR A 346 8.74 6.27 -18.39
N LEU A 347 9.92 6.45 -19.01
CA LEU A 347 10.48 7.79 -19.28
C LEU A 347 9.66 8.57 -20.31
N ASP A 348 9.12 7.90 -21.33
CA ASP A 348 8.24 8.53 -22.32
C ASP A 348 6.94 9.00 -21.66
N ALA A 349 6.32 8.16 -20.86
CA ALA A 349 5.13 8.52 -20.08
C ALA A 349 5.37 9.70 -19.13
N MET A 350 6.56 9.79 -18.51
CA MET A 350 6.94 10.87 -17.59
C MET A 350 7.39 12.16 -18.29
N SER A 351 7.38 12.20 -19.64
CA SER A 351 7.78 13.39 -20.40
C SER A 351 6.96 14.65 -20.09
N ILE A 352 5.74 14.49 -19.57
CA ILE A 352 4.87 15.58 -19.09
C ILE A 352 5.54 16.43 -17.99
N PHE A 353 6.46 15.85 -17.20
CA PHE A 353 7.17 16.56 -16.13
C PHE A 353 8.35 17.40 -16.63
N GLY A 354 8.69 17.29 -17.94
CA GLY A 354 9.73 18.08 -18.59
C GLY A 354 11.10 17.41 -18.60
N GLU A 355 12.00 18.04 -19.36
CA GLU A 355 13.33 17.49 -19.72
C GLU A 355 14.25 17.28 -18.48
N GLU A 356 14.16 18.17 -17.51
CA GLU A 356 14.94 18.05 -16.26
C GLU A 356 14.53 16.81 -15.47
N TRP A 357 13.23 16.58 -15.32
CA TRP A 357 12.70 15.40 -14.65
C TRP A 357 13.17 14.11 -15.34
N VAL A 358 12.92 14.00 -16.65
CA VAL A 358 13.28 12.81 -17.44
C VAL A 358 14.79 12.53 -17.37
N THR A 359 15.62 13.57 -17.36
CA THR A 359 17.08 13.42 -17.22
C THR A 359 17.45 12.85 -15.85
N ILE A 360 16.92 13.40 -14.76
CA ILE A 360 17.17 12.92 -13.39
C ILE A 360 16.72 11.46 -13.24
N GLN A 361 15.53 11.13 -13.73
CA GLN A 361 14.97 9.78 -13.62
C GLN A 361 15.76 8.78 -14.46
N ARG A 362 16.15 9.13 -15.69
CA ARG A 362 17.01 8.30 -16.55
C ARG A 362 18.37 8.02 -15.90
N GLU A 363 19.04 9.06 -15.40
CA GLU A 363 20.31 8.90 -14.69
C GLU A 363 20.19 8.00 -13.44
N ALA A 364 19.07 8.09 -12.73
CA ALA A 364 18.78 7.24 -11.56
C ALA A 364 18.57 5.78 -11.96
N MET A 365 17.80 5.52 -13.04
CA MET A 365 17.54 4.19 -13.57
C MET A 365 18.80 3.46 -14.07
N GLU A 366 19.85 4.20 -14.47
CA GLU A 366 21.12 3.62 -14.90
C GLU A 366 22.08 3.31 -13.72
N LYS A 367 21.75 3.72 -12.50
CA LYS A 367 22.55 3.44 -11.31
C LYS A 367 22.21 2.06 -10.73
N PRO A 368 23.12 1.44 -9.99
CA PRO A 368 22.87 0.16 -9.34
C PRO A 368 21.99 0.34 -8.08
N TRP A 369 20.79 0.87 -8.27
CA TRP A 369 19.82 1.14 -7.20
C TRP A 369 18.71 0.09 -7.13
N MET A 370 18.65 -0.81 -8.12
CA MET A 370 17.58 -1.80 -8.27
C MET A 370 18.10 -3.22 -8.14
N HIS A 371 17.32 -4.09 -7.51
CA HIS A 371 17.44 -5.54 -7.57
C HIS A 371 16.29 -6.09 -8.40
N VAL A 372 16.54 -6.41 -9.68
CA VAL A 372 15.49 -6.45 -10.71
C VAL A 372 14.80 -7.81 -10.82
N TYR A 373 15.55 -8.87 -11.07
CA TYR A 373 14.95 -10.15 -11.47
C TYR A 373 14.59 -11.07 -10.30
N PRO A 374 13.57 -11.94 -10.45
CA PRO A 374 13.26 -12.95 -9.47
C PRO A 374 14.41 -13.93 -9.30
N GLN A 375 14.67 -14.35 -8.07
CA GLN A 375 15.72 -15.31 -7.71
C GLN A 375 15.22 -16.24 -6.61
N PRO A 376 15.74 -17.50 -6.53
CA PRO A 376 15.40 -18.40 -5.45
C PRO A 376 15.79 -17.83 -4.09
N GLY A 377 14.82 -17.68 -3.20
CA GLY A 377 15.00 -17.14 -1.85
C GLY A 377 14.87 -15.63 -1.73
N LYS A 378 14.85 -14.88 -2.83
CA LYS A 378 14.58 -13.45 -2.82
C LYS A 378 13.17 -13.15 -2.28
N ARG A 379 13.00 -12.03 -1.59
CA ARG A 379 11.69 -11.53 -1.17
C ARG A 379 10.77 -11.34 -2.38
N SER A 380 9.55 -11.85 -2.28
CA SER A 380 8.52 -11.69 -3.31
C SER A 380 7.91 -10.27 -3.31
N GLY A 381 7.25 -9.91 -4.42
CA GLY A 381 6.64 -8.60 -4.62
C GLY A 381 7.64 -7.53 -5.08
N ALA A 382 7.29 -6.28 -4.92
CA ALA A 382 8.13 -5.13 -5.22
C ALA A 382 8.00 -4.07 -4.12
N TYR A 383 9.03 -3.27 -3.94
CA TYR A 383 8.99 -2.12 -3.04
C TYR A 383 10.13 -1.13 -3.33
N GLN A 384 9.93 0.10 -2.93
CA GLN A 384 10.97 1.10 -2.81
C GLN A 384 11.35 1.29 -1.33
N ASN A 385 12.65 1.37 -1.03
CA ASN A 385 13.19 1.72 0.29
C ASN A 385 13.98 3.03 0.21
N GLY A 386 13.43 4.09 0.80
CA GLY A 386 14.05 5.41 0.91
C GLY A 386 14.35 5.85 2.35
N SER A 387 14.32 4.91 3.29
CA SER A 387 14.47 5.21 4.73
C SER A 387 15.83 5.79 5.10
N ALA A 388 16.89 5.50 4.34
CA ALA A 388 18.21 6.07 4.54
C ALA A 388 18.33 7.46 3.88
N TYR A 389 17.95 8.50 4.60
CA TYR A 389 17.87 9.89 4.12
C TYR A 389 19.11 10.38 3.35
N ASP A 390 20.31 10.01 3.79
CA ASP A 390 21.59 10.47 3.22
C ASP A 390 21.99 9.77 1.92
N VAL A 391 21.19 8.78 1.49
CA VAL A 391 21.50 7.93 0.36
C VAL A 391 20.30 7.95 -0.62
N HIS A 392 20.50 7.50 -1.83
CA HIS A 392 19.45 7.31 -2.80
C HIS A 392 18.47 6.21 -2.38
N PRO A 393 17.24 6.19 -2.92
CA PRO A 393 16.32 5.08 -2.71
C PRO A 393 16.84 3.80 -3.39
N TYR A 394 16.44 2.65 -2.84
CA TYR A 394 16.65 1.32 -3.41
C TYR A 394 15.31 0.70 -3.82
N LEU A 395 15.30 -0.02 -4.95
CA LEU A 395 14.11 -0.68 -5.44
C LEU A 395 14.32 -2.19 -5.51
N LEU A 396 13.43 -2.97 -4.90
CA LEU A 396 13.32 -4.41 -5.12
C LEU A 396 12.19 -4.67 -6.10
N LEU A 397 12.48 -5.41 -7.16
CA LEU A 397 11.53 -5.82 -8.19
C LEU A 397 11.61 -7.33 -8.37
N ASN A 398 10.59 -7.93 -8.95
CA ASN A 398 10.60 -9.30 -9.46
C ASN A 398 10.10 -9.29 -10.90
N PHE A 399 10.86 -8.61 -11.77
CA PHE A 399 10.51 -8.33 -13.16
C PHE A 399 10.49 -9.62 -13.97
N ASP A 400 9.33 -9.97 -14.53
CA ASP A 400 9.06 -11.22 -15.25
C ASP A 400 8.73 -11.04 -16.75
N GLY A 401 8.90 -9.82 -17.27
CA GLY A 401 8.65 -9.51 -18.69
C GLY A 401 7.19 -9.28 -19.06
N THR A 402 6.26 -9.32 -18.11
CA THR A 402 4.86 -8.98 -18.37
C THR A 402 4.61 -7.46 -18.36
N PHE A 403 3.51 -7.00 -18.96
CA PHE A 403 3.10 -5.60 -18.82
C PHE A 403 2.83 -5.20 -17.35
N ASN A 404 2.35 -6.13 -16.53
CA ASN A 404 2.22 -5.89 -15.10
C ASN A 404 3.56 -5.59 -14.43
N ALA A 405 4.63 -6.26 -14.84
CA ALA A 405 5.98 -5.95 -14.34
C ALA A 405 6.46 -4.57 -14.81
N VAL A 406 6.09 -4.13 -16.02
CA VAL A 406 6.36 -2.75 -16.50
C VAL A 406 5.60 -1.73 -15.66
N SER A 407 4.31 -1.97 -15.37
CA SER A 407 3.50 -1.11 -14.50
C SER A 407 4.06 -1.03 -13.08
N THR A 408 4.45 -2.17 -12.50
CA THR A 408 5.12 -2.24 -11.19
C THR A 408 6.45 -1.47 -11.20
N PHE A 409 7.23 -1.58 -12.27
CA PHE A 409 8.47 -0.81 -12.43
C PHE A 409 8.20 0.70 -12.40
N ALA A 410 7.20 1.17 -13.13
CA ALA A 410 6.81 2.58 -13.12
C ALA A 410 6.31 3.02 -11.72
N HIS A 411 5.51 2.19 -11.06
CA HIS A 411 5.01 2.41 -9.70
C HIS A 411 6.14 2.65 -8.70
N GLU A 412 7.11 1.71 -8.64
CA GLU A 412 8.23 1.81 -7.70
C GLU A 412 9.13 3.02 -8.00
N TRP A 413 9.27 3.42 -9.27
CA TRP A 413 9.93 4.66 -9.63
C TRP A 413 9.11 5.90 -9.26
N GLY A 414 7.79 5.82 -9.17
CA GLY A 414 6.96 6.87 -8.60
C GLY A 414 7.32 7.17 -7.15
N HIS A 415 7.46 6.12 -6.33
CA HIS A 415 8.00 6.24 -4.97
C HIS A 415 9.46 6.72 -4.95
N GLY A 416 10.29 6.18 -5.86
CA GLY A 416 11.70 6.56 -5.97
C GLY A 416 11.90 8.05 -6.24
N MET A 417 11.14 8.60 -7.17
CA MET A 417 11.19 10.03 -7.50
C MET A 417 10.62 10.89 -6.36
N HIS A 418 9.53 10.46 -5.69
CA HIS A 418 9.02 11.16 -4.52
C HIS A 418 10.10 11.28 -3.43
N THR A 419 10.72 10.17 -3.07
CA THR A 419 11.81 10.15 -2.07
C THR A 419 12.99 11.03 -2.48
N LEU A 420 13.42 10.97 -3.76
CA LEU A 420 14.52 11.82 -4.26
C LEU A 420 14.23 13.32 -4.11
N TYR A 421 12.99 13.75 -4.44
CA TYR A 421 12.61 15.15 -4.33
C TYR A 421 12.40 15.57 -2.87
N ALA A 422 11.76 14.73 -2.05
CA ALA A 422 11.56 15.00 -0.63
C ALA A 422 12.90 15.13 0.12
N ASN A 423 13.81 14.15 -0.03
CA ASN A 423 15.11 14.17 0.65
C ASN A 423 16.02 15.31 0.18
N ARG A 424 15.86 15.79 -1.05
CA ARG A 424 16.62 16.90 -1.59
C ARG A 424 16.18 18.26 -1.04
N GLU A 425 14.87 18.44 -0.83
CA GLU A 425 14.29 19.76 -0.52
C GLU A 425 13.92 19.89 0.97
N GLN A 426 13.70 18.79 1.68
CA GLN A 426 13.32 18.79 3.09
C GLN A 426 14.48 18.38 3.99
N PRO A 427 14.59 18.94 5.20
CA PRO A 427 15.45 18.37 6.24
C PRO A 427 14.94 16.99 6.67
N PHE A 428 15.79 16.18 7.27
CA PHE A 428 15.48 14.81 7.69
C PHE A 428 14.17 14.70 8.47
N GLU A 429 13.89 15.66 9.36
CA GLU A 429 12.71 15.69 10.24
C GLU A 429 11.38 15.81 9.52
N SER A 430 11.40 16.26 8.27
CA SER A 430 10.20 16.46 7.43
C SER A 430 10.32 15.86 6.03
N ALA A 431 11.36 15.06 5.76
CA ALA A 431 11.50 14.40 4.47
C ALA A 431 10.57 13.18 4.33
N ASP A 432 10.35 12.44 5.42
CA ASP A 432 9.46 11.27 5.43
C ASP A 432 7.98 11.70 5.34
N TYR A 433 7.22 11.06 4.47
CA TYR A 433 5.84 11.38 4.16
C TYR A 433 4.89 10.25 4.59
N SER A 434 3.61 10.58 4.82
CA SER A 434 2.64 9.60 5.28
C SER A 434 2.24 8.62 4.17
N THR A 435 1.80 7.41 4.59
CA THR A 435 1.27 6.38 3.68
C THR A 435 0.09 6.90 2.84
N PHE A 436 -0.71 7.83 3.39
CA PHE A 436 -1.83 8.44 2.67
C PHE A 436 -1.41 9.20 1.40
N ILE A 437 -0.20 9.78 1.38
CA ILE A 437 0.37 10.45 0.18
C ILE A 437 1.30 9.54 -0.60
N ALA A 438 1.93 8.56 0.03
CA ALA A 438 2.96 7.74 -0.57
C ALA A 438 2.55 7.11 -1.91
N GLU A 439 1.33 6.58 -1.97
CA GLU A 439 0.82 5.88 -3.16
C GLU A 439 0.35 6.82 -4.29
N ILE A 440 0.16 8.11 -4.02
CA ILE A 440 -0.36 9.04 -5.03
C ILE A 440 0.60 9.19 -6.23
N PRO A 441 1.91 9.45 -6.04
CA PRO A 441 2.85 9.52 -7.15
C PRO A 441 3.00 8.20 -7.90
N ALA A 442 3.06 7.08 -7.18
CA ALA A 442 3.20 5.75 -7.76
C ALA A 442 2.01 5.41 -8.68
N ILE A 443 0.78 5.60 -8.20
CA ILE A 443 -0.44 5.41 -9.01
C ILE A 443 -0.52 6.44 -10.16
N SER A 444 -0.07 7.68 -9.95
CA SER A 444 -0.01 8.66 -11.03
C SER A 444 0.93 8.22 -12.17
N PHE A 445 2.03 7.55 -11.83
CA PHE A 445 2.96 7.00 -12.81
C PHE A 445 2.34 5.83 -13.59
N GLU A 446 1.61 4.94 -12.90
CA GLU A 446 0.86 3.87 -13.58
C GLU A 446 -0.17 4.45 -14.56
N LEU A 447 -0.93 5.46 -14.16
CA LEU A 447 -1.93 6.11 -15.01
C LEU A 447 -1.31 6.80 -16.23
N LEU A 448 -0.15 7.46 -16.05
CA LEU A 448 0.61 8.07 -17.15
C LEU A 448 1.13 7.01 -18.11
N LEU A 449 1.68 5.90 -17.60
CA LEU A 449 2.17 4.78 -18.40
C LEU A 449 1.04 4.13 -19.21
N GLU A 450 -0.10 3.86 -18.56
CA GLU A 450 -1.29 3.29 -19.23
C GLU A 450 -1.79 4.20 -20.35
N GLU A 451 -1.88 5.50 -20.11
CA GLU A 451 -2.34 6.46 -21.11
C GLU A 451 -1.41 6.53 -22.31
N ASP A 452 -0.10 6.54 -22.06
CA ASP A 452 0.89 6.53 -23.14
C ASP A 452 0.83 5.21 -23.92
N SER A 453 0.70 4.08 -23.24
CA SER A 453 0.52 2.76 -23.86
C SER A 453 -0.74 2.69 -24.72
N ILE A 454 -1.88 3.22 -24.24
CA ILE A 454 -3.13 3.29 -25.01
C ILE A 454 -2.97 4.16 -26.27
N LYS A 455 -2.30 5.31 -26.16
CA LYS A 455 -2.05 6.20 -27.29
C LYS A 455 -1.18 5.56 -28.38
N ASN A 456 -0.20 4.78 -27.96
CA ASN A 456 0.81 4.18 -28.82
C ASN A 456 0.42 2.79 -29.31
N ALA A 457 -0.70 2.21 -28.88
CA ALA A 457 -1.18 0.89 -29.27
C ALA A 457 -1.32 0.76 -30.79
N GLN A 458 -0.76 -0.31 -31.36
CA GLN A 458 -0.64 -0.52 -32.80
C GLN A 458 -1.83 -1.30 -33.38
N SER A 459 -2.67 -1.93 -32.55
CA SER A 459 -3.83 -2.70 -32.97
C SER A 459 -5.04 -2.48 -32.05
N ASP A 460 -6.26 -2.85 -32.52
CA ASP A 460 -7.46 -2.84 -31.71
C ASP A 460 -7.33 -3.82 -30.52
N GLU A 461 -6.64 -4.95 -30.69
CA GLU A 461 -6.39 -5.97 -29.65
C GLU A 461 -5.46 -5.45 -28.56
N GLU A 462 -4.35 -4.82 -28.94
CA GLU A 462 -3.41 -4.21 -28.01
C GLU A 462 -4.07 -3.07 -27.22
N ARG A 463 -4.85 -2.25 -27.90
CA ARG A 463 -5.61 -1.17 -27.25
C ARG A 463 -6.63 -1.69 -26.26
N LEU A 464 -7.38 -2.76 -26.61
CA LEU A 464 -8.29 -3.43 -25.68
C LEU A 464 -7.59 -4.02 -24.46
N PHE A 465 -6.36 -4.51 -24.63
CA PHE A 465 -5.56 -5.02 -23.52
C PHE A 465 -5.25 -3.92 -22.49
N TYR A 466 -4.74 -2.76 -22.92
CA TYR A 466 -4.43 -1.66 -21.99
C TYR A 466 -5.70 -1.06 -21.37
N LEU A 467 -6.76 -0.86 -22.15
CA LEU A 467 -8.05 -0.39 -21.62
C LEU A 467 -8.65 -1.38 -20.62
N GLY A 468 -8.52 -2.68 -20.87
CA GLY A 468 -8.96 -3.74 -19.95
C GLY A 468 -8.20 -3.73 -18.62
N ASN A 469 -6.87 -3.53 -18.66
CA ASN A 469 -6.05 -3.39 -17.46
C ASN A 469 -6.46 -2.16 -16.63
N ARG A 470 -6.73 -1.02 -17.28
CA ARG A 470 -7.24 0.19 -16.62
C ARG A 470 -8.55 -0.07 -15.88
N LEU A 471 -9.51 -0.72 -16.52
CA LEU A 471 -10.78 -1.05 -15.88
C LEU A 471 -10.60 -2.01 -14.71
N GLU A 472 -9.71 -2.99 -14.84
CA GLU A 472 -9.43 -3.95 -13.79
C GLU A 472 -8.73 -3.29 -12.59
N ALA A 473 -7.80 -2.35 -12.82
CA ALA A 473 -7.18 -1.55 -11.78
C ALA A 473 -8.22 -0.71 -11.03
N MET A 474 -9.13 -0.03 -11.76
CA MET A 474 -10.22 0.74 -11.14
C MET A 474 -11.18 -0.15 -10.33
N ARG A 475 -11.55 -1.34 -10.85
CA ARG A 475 -12.35 -2.31 -10.11
C ARG A 475 -11.64 -2.78 -8.84
N GLY A 476 -10.35 -3.14 -8.95
CA GLY A 476 -9.55 -3.73 -7.87
C GLY A 476 -9.14 -2.72 -6.79
N THR A 477 -8.74 -1.53 -7.19
CA THR A 477 -8.15 -0.52 -6.29
C THR A 477 -9.19 0.50 -5.81
N PHE A 478 -10.18 0.87 -6.61
CA PHE A 478 -11.20 1.81 -6.20
C PHE A 478 -12.44 1.12 -5.63
N PHE A 479 -13.16 0.33 -6.43
CA PHE A 479 -14.42 -0.27 -5.98
C PHE A 479 -14.22 -1.36 -4.92
N ARG A 480 -13.33 -2.32 -5.15
CA ARG A 480 -13.11 -3.44 -4.22
C ARG A 480 -12.55 -2.97 -2.88
N GLN A 481 -11.60 -2.06 -2.88
CA GLN A 481 -11.03 -1.56 -1.62
C GLN A 481 -12.04 -0.72 -0.84
N THR A 482 -12.89 0.04 -1.53
CA THR A 482 -13.99 0.75 -0.85
C THR A 482 -15.04 -0.21 -0.29
N MET A 483 -15.34 -1.30 -1.01
CA MET A 483 -16.21 -2.37 -0.48
C MET A 483 -15.66 -2.93 0.84
N PHE A 484 -14.36 -3.17 0.91
CA PHE A 484 -13.71 -3.62 2.13
C PHE A 484 -13.71 -2.55 3.22
N ALA A 485 -13.45 -1.29 2.86
CA ALA A 485 -13.51 -0.17 3.79
C ALA A 485 -14.92 -0.01 4.38
N GLU A 486 -15.95 -0.07 3.56
CA GLU A 486 -17.35 0.00 4.02
C GLU A 486 -17.69 -1.15 4.97
N PHE A 487 -17.25 -2.36 4.65
CA PHE A 487 -17.45 -3.51 5.53
C PHE A 487 -16.72 -3.35 6.87
N GLU A 488 -15.46 -2.92 6.84
CA GLU A 488 -14.68 -2.67 8.06
C GLU A 488 -15.33 -1.62 8.95
N LEU A 489 -15.79 -0.50 8.35
CA LEU A 489 -16.52 0.53 9.06
C LEU A 489 -17.80 -0.02 9.71
N ALA A 490 -18.57 -0.80 8.98
CA ALA A 490 -19.80 -1.41 9.48
C ALA A 490 -19.54 -2.34 10.70
N LEU A 491 -18.42 -3.10 10.67
CA LEU A 491 -18.01 -3.95 11.79
C LEU A 491 -17.67 -3.12 13.03
N TYR A 492 -16.87 -2.07 12.89
CA TYR A 492 -16.51 -1.20 14.02
C TYR A 492 -17.73 -0.46 14.57
N GLU A 493 -18.58 0.08 13.73
CA GLU A 493 -19.82 0.73 14.15
C GLU A 493 -20.76 -0.25 14.90
N ALA A 494 -20.82 -1.53 14.48
CA ALA A 494 -21.60 -2.54 15.20
C ALA A 494 -21.02 -2.83 16.61
N VAL A 495 -19.71 -2.97 16.73
CA VAL A 495 -19.02 -3.15 18.01
C VAL A 495 -19.22 -1.93 18.92
N GLU A 496 -19.12 -0.74 18.41
CA GLU A 496 -19.32 0.52 19.14
C GLU A 496 -20.76 0.69 19.64
N ARG A 497 -21.75 0.14 18.92
CA ARG A 497 -23.15 0.04 19.37
C ARG A 497 -23.38 -1.08 20.40
N GLY A 498 -22.34 -1.88 20.73
CA GLY A 498 -22.42 -2.99 21.66
C GLY A 498 -23.04 -4.27 21.07
N GLU A 499 -23.05 -4.43 19.75
CA GLU A 499 -23.54 -5.63 19.08
C GLU A 499 -22.54 -6.78 19.23
N ALA A 500 -23.06 -8.00 19.38
CA ALA A 500 -22.25 -9.20 19.37
C ALA A 500 -22.02 -9.68 17.93
N LEU A 501 -20.76 -9.93 17.57
CA LEU A 501 -20.35 -10.40 16.26
C LEU A 501 -19.91 -11.87 16.33
N SER A 502 -20.72 -12.79 15.80
CA SER A 502 -20.32 -14.17 15.48
C SER A 502 -19.77 -14.24 14.06
N GLY A 503 -19.09 -15.34 13.69
CA GLY A 503 -18.64 -15.57 12.31
C GLY A 503 -19.80 -15.47 11.31
N GLU A 504 -20.93 -16.12 11.59
CA GLU A 504 -22.14 -16.05 10.76
C GLU A 504 -22.68 -14.61 10.62
N LYS A 505 -22.70 -13.81 11.71
CA LYS A 505 -23.12 -12.40 11.65
C LYS A 505 -22.18 -11.58 10.77
N ILE A 506 -20.86 -11.77 10.91
CA ILE A 506 -19.85 -11.11 10.10
C ILE A 506 -20.03 -11.47 8.63
N SER A 507 -20.20 -12.76 8.29
CA SER A 507 -20.48 -13.22 6.93
C SER A 507 -21.76 -12.63 6.37
N SER A 508 -22.84 -12.53 7.17
CA SER A 508 -24.08 -11.89 6.73
C SER A 508 -23.92 -10.40 6.42
N MET A 509 -23.15 -9.68 7.22
CA MET A 509 -22.84 -8.26 6.96
C MET A 509 -21.99 -8.10 5.67
N TYR A 510 -21.04 -9.00 5.46
CA TYR A 510 -20.23 -9.00 4.24
C TYR A 510 -21.06 -9.34 3.00
N GLU A 511 -21.93 -10.35 3.09
CA GLU A 511 -22.85 -10.79 2.04
C GLU A 511 -23.70 -9.65 1.50
N GLU A 512 -24.30 -8.84 2.38
CA GLU A 512 -25.14 -7.69 2.00
C GLU A 512 -24.35 -6.71 1.14
N ILE A 513 -23.14 -6.34 1.56
CA ILE A 513 -22.27 -5.41 0.86
C ILE A 513 -21.77 -6.02 -0.46
N LEU A 514 -21.28 -7.27 -0.41
CA LEU A 514 -20.77 -8.00 -1.58
C LEU A 514 -21.82 -8.11 -2.69
N LYS A 515 -23.06 -8.52 -2.33
CA LYS A 515 -24.17 -8.65 -3.28
C LYS A 515 -24.55 -7.31 -3.90
N ARG A 516 -24.60 -6.24 -3.12
CA ARG A 516 -24.90 -4.89 -3.61
C ARG A 516 -23.85 -4.39 -4.58
N TYR A 517 -22.55 -4.51 -4.26
CA TYR A 517 -21.47 -4.07 -5.15
C TYR A 517 -21.45 -4.83 -6.48
N HIS A 518 -21.90 -6.06 -6.49
CA HIS A 518 -21.89 -6.91 -7.69
C HIS A 518 -23.24 -6.98 -8.42
N GLY A 519 -24.26 -6.27 -7.95
CA GLY A 519 -25.58 -6.29 -8.58
C GLY A 519 -26.21 -7.68 -8.61
N HIS A 520 -26.10 -8.45 -7.50
CA HIS A 520 -26.59 -9.82 -7.42
C HIS A 520 -28.10 -9.89 -7.67
N ASP A 521 -28.85 -9.02 -6.99
CA ASP A 521 -30.33 -8.99 -7.07
C ASP A 521 -30.82 -8.53 -8.43
N GLU A 522 -30.01 -7.74 -9.13
CA GLU A 522 -30.24 -7.30 -10.52
C GLU A 522 -29.76 -8.33 -11.57
N GLY A 523 -29.21 -9.46 -11.11
CA GLY A 523 -28.71 -10.52 -11.99
C GLY A 523 -27.43 -10.15 -12.76
N VAL A 524 -26.64 -9.19 -12.27
CA VAL A 524 -25.39 -8.76 -12.93
C VAL A 524 -24.29 -9.80 -12.70
N VAL A 525 -23.95 -10.06 -11.43
CA VAL A 525 -23.02 -11.12 -11.02
C VAL A 525 -23.67 -11.97 -9.95
N ILE A 526 -23.80 -13.25 -10.19
CA ILE A 526 -24.36 -14.18 -9.20
C ILE A 526 -23.29 -14.51 -8.16
N ILE A 527 -23.64 -14.30 -6.90
CA ILE A 527 -22.81 -14.63 -5.74
C ILE A 527 -23.38 -15.89 -5.09
N ASP A 528 -22.61 -16.97 -5.08
CA ASP A 528 -22.98 -18.20 -4.37
C ASP A 528 -22.64 -18.08 -2.88
N ASP A 529 -23.41 -18.74 -2.00
CA ASP A 529 -23.31 -18.60 -0.54
C ASP A 529 -21.90 -18.87 0.00
N ALA A 530 -21.13 -19.78 -0.60
CA ALA A 530 -19.78 -20.08 -0.18
C ALA A 530 -18.84 -18.86 -0.27
N TYR A 531 -19.08 -17.96 -1.22
CA TYR A 531 -18.18 -16.84 -1.52
C TYR A 531 -18.40 -15.64 -0.57
N THR A 532 -19.48 -15.62 0.19
CA THR A 532 -19.75 -14.62 1.22
C THR A 532 -18.73 -14.66 2.37
N ARG A 533 -17.86 -15.68 2.38
CA ARG A 533 -16.79 -15.90 3.36
C ARG A 533 -15.44 -15.28 2.93
N GLU A 534 -15.41 -14.55 1.82
CA GLU A 534 -14.17 -13.93 1.31
C GLU A 534 -13.48 -13.00 2.33
N TRP A 535 -14.23 -12.36 3.23
CA TRP A 535 -13.66 -11.53 4.29
C TRP A 535 -12.59 -12.26 5.13
N MET A 536 -12.68 -13.58 5.28
CA MET A 536 -11.72 -14.38 6.03
C MET A 536 -10.34 -14.46 5.36
N PHE A 537 -10.29 -14.27 4.05
CA PHE A 537 -9.05 -14.26 3.27
C PHE A 537 -8.29 -12.94 3.36
N VAL A 538 -8.93 -11.86 3.81
CA VAL A 538 -8.40 -10.49 3.78
C VAL A 538 -7.72 -10.13 5.10
N PRO A 539 -6.37 -10.22 5.21
CA PRO A 539 -5.66 -9.92 6.45
C PRO A 539 -5.73 -8.44 6.84
N HIS A 540 -6.06 -7.57 5.89
CA HIS A 540 -6.11 -6.12 6.08
C HIS A 540 -7.15 -5.67 7.11
N PHE A 541 -8.19 -6.44 7.39
CA PHE A 541 -9.15 -6.15 8.46
C PHE A 541 -8.54 -6.18 9.88
N TYR A 542 -7.29 -6.63 10.00
CA TYR A 542 -6.50 -6.53 11.22
C TYR A 542 -5.52 -5.33 11.22
N PHE A 543 -5.56 -4.46 10.20
CA PHE A 543 -4.70 -3.28 10.06
C PHE A 543 -5.43 -1.94 10.29
N ASN A 544 -6.64 -1.98 10.76
CA ASN A 544 -7.47 -0.85 11.19
C ASN A 544 -7.60 0.28 10.17
N MET A 545 -8.70 0.28 9.42
CA MET A 545 -9.01 1.35 8.48
C MET A 545 -7.85 1.66 7.49
N TYR A 546 -7.14 0.61 7.05
CA TYR A 546 -6.01 0.79 6.14
C TYR A 546 -6.43 0.85 4.66
N VAL A 547 -7.37 -0.02 4.25
CA VAL A 547 -7.63 -0.28 2.82
C VAL A 547 -8.26 0.89 2.06
N PHE A 548 -8.92 1.84 2.74
CA PHE A 548 -9.48 3.02 2.08
C PHE A 548 -8.40 3.87 1.39
N GLN A 549 -7.17 3.81 1.87
CA GLN A 549 -6.05 4.60 1.35
C GLN A 549 -5.71 4.22 -0.10
N TYR A 550 -5.93 2.98 -0.52
CA TYR A 550 -5.79 2.58 -1.92
C TYR A 550 -6.76 3.33 -2.84
N ALA A 551 -8.04 3.40 -2.43
CA ALA A 551 -9.07 4.06 -3.22
C ALA A 551 -8.91 5.59 -3.23
N THR A 552 -8.50 6.19 -2.09
CA THR A 552 -8.22 7.64 -2.02
C THR A 552 -6.99 8.01 -2.83
N SER A 553 -5.94 7.18 -2.81
CA SER A 553 -4.73 7.41 -3.60
C SER A 553 -4.99 7.31 -5.10
N MET A 554 -5.76 6.31 -5.55
CA MET A 554 -6.19 6.21 -6.96
C MET A 554 -7.03 7.42 -7.37
N THR A 555 -7.95 7.85 -6.52
CA THR A 555 -8.79 9.04 -6.77
C THR A 555 -7.93 10.30 -6.90
N ALA A 556 -7.01 10.51 -5.96
CA ALA A 556 -6.12 11.67 -5.96
C ALA A 556 -5.16 11.65 -7.16
N GLY A 557 -4.55 10.50 -7.45
CA GLY A 557 -3.65 10.31 -8.60
C GLY A 557 -4.34 10.62 -9.92
N ALA A 558 -5.57 10.10 -10.12
CA ALA A 558 -6.36 10.36 -11.32
C ALA A 558 -6.76 11.84 -11.42
N ALA A 559 -7.16 12.48 -10.32
CA ALA A 559 -7.51 13.90 -10.31
C ALA A 559 -6.29 14.78 -10.64
N LEU A 560 -5.13 14.52 -10.06
CA LEU A 560 -3.88 15.23 -10.36
C LEU A 560 -3.48 15.02 -11.83
N TYR A 561 -3.59 13.80 -12.33
CA TYR A 561 -3.34 13.50 -13.73
C TYR A 561 -4.27 14.31 -14.66
N ASP A 562 -5.58 14.33 -14.42
CA ASP A 562 -6.53 15.11 -15.21
C ASP A 562 -6.24 16.61 -15.17
N MET A 563 -5.80 17.13 -14.02
CA MET A 563 -5.35 18.52 -13.89
C MET A 563 -4.09 18.79 -14.71
N MET A 564 -3.11 17.90 -14.70
CA MET A 564 -1.90 18.03 -15.53
C MET A 564 -2.22 18.10 -17.03
N LEU A 565 -3.21 17.31 -17.49
CA LEU A 565 -3.64 17.35 -18.89
C LEU A 565 -4.42 18.61 -19.26
N THR A 566 -5.24 19.13 -18.34
CA THR A 566 -6.16 20.24 -18.63
C THR A 566 -5.56 21.62 -18.35
N GLU A 567 -4.78 21.76 -17.28
CA GLU A 567 -4.14 23.01 -16.87
C GLU A 567 -2.69 23.13 -17.35
N GLY A 568 -2.05 22.00 -17.71
CA GLY A 568 -0.67 21.95 -18.17
C GLY A 568 0.36 22.25 -17.07
N GLN A 569 1.40 23.02 -17.39
CA GLN A 569 2.55 23.28 -16.53
C GLN A 569 2.20 23.72 -15.09
N PRO A 570 1.20 24.60 -14.83
CA PRO A 570 0.84 24.96 -13.47
C PRO A 570 0.43 23.78 -12.58
N ALA A 571 -0.25 22.76 -13.13
CA ALA A 571 -0.63 21.58 -12.38
C ALA A 571 0.57 20.63 -12.18
N VAL A 572 1.43 20.51 -13.19
CA VAL A 572 2.71 19.79 -13.08
C VAL A 572 3.57 20.38 -11.97
N ASP A 573 3.69 21.71 -11.93
CA ASP A 573 4.48 22.40 -10.89
C ASP A 573 3.93 22.13 -9.48
N ARG A 574 2.59 22.11 -9.30
CA ARG A 574 1.95 21.79 -8.01
C ARG A 574 2.19 20.33 -7.62
N PHE A 575 2.12 19.40 -8.56
CA PHE A 575 2.43 18.00 -8.33
C PHE A 575 3.88 17.82 -7.85
N ILE A 576 4.84 18.39 -8.59
CA ILE A 576 6.27 18.34 -8.21
C ILE A 576 6.50 19.00 -6.86
N GLN A 577 5.80 20.12 -6.57
CA GLN A 577 5.92 20.78 -5.27
C GLN A 577 5.40 19.90 -4.12
N MET A 578 4.30 19.15 -4.33
CA MET A 578 3.80 18.19 -3.34
C MET A 578 4.85 17.11 -3.02
N LEU A 579 5.59 16.61 -4.03
CA LEU A 579 6.69 15.66 -3.79
C LEU A 579 7.82 16.29 -2.98
N LYS A 580 8.18 17.54 -3.31
CA LYS A 580 9.21 18.30 -2.61
C LYS A 580 8.85 18.64 -1.16
N ASP A 581 7.57 18.79 -0.89
CA ASP A 581 7.08 19.11 0.45
C ASP A 581 7.23 17.94 1.42
N GLY A 582 7.39 16.69 0.92
CA GLY A 582 7.59 15.50 1.76
C GLY A 582 6.54 15.39 2.87
N GLY A 583 6.97 15.30 4.12
CA GLY A 583 6.12 15.28 5.32
C GLY A 583 6.11 16.60 6.11
N SER A 584 6.36 17.73 5.44
CA SER A 584 6.45 19.05 6.10
C SER A 584 5.11 19.58 6.65
N ASP A 585 3.99 19.00 6.20
CA ASP A 585 2.63 19.34 6.65
C ASP A 585 1.76 18.06 6.70
N TYR A 586 0.51 18.20 7.15
CA TYR A 586 -0.45 17.11 7.13
C TYR A 586 -0.80 16.69 5.70
N PRO A 587 -0.95 15.37 5.44
CA PRO A 587 -1.05 14.85 4.08
C PRO A 587 -2.24 15.42 3.28
N HIS A 588 -3.40 15.59 3.90
CA HIS A 588 -4.55 16.17 3.22
C HIS A 588 -4.34 17.67 2.89
N GLU A 589 -3.63 18.42 3.74
CA GLU A 589 -3.31 19.81 3.45
C GLU A 589 -2.29 19.93 2.30
N LEU A 590 -1.32 19.01 2.21
CA LEU A 590 -0.40 18.93 1.07
C LEU A 590 -1.15 18.62 -0.22
N LEU A 591 -2.07 17.66 -0.18
CA LEU A 591 -2.89 17.29 -1.33
C LEU A 591 -3.80 18.44 -1.78
N LYS A 592 -4.39 19.19 -0.85
CA LYS A 592 -5.16 20.40 -1.16
C LYS A 592 -4.33 21.49 -1.82
N LYS A 593 -3.08 21.68 -1.39
CA LYS A 593 -2.12 22.60 -2.05
C LYS A 593 -1.84 22.16 -3.48
N ALA A 594 -1.80 20.85 -3.76
CA ALA A 594 -1.69 20.31 -5.10
C ALA A 594 -2.96 20.48 -5.95
N GLY A 595 -4.10 20.77 -5.32
CA GLY A 595 -5.37 21.08 -5.98
C GLY A 595 -6.48 20.06 -5.77
N VAL A 596 -6.27 19.01 -4.96
CA VAL A 596 -7.26 17.94 -4.74
C VAL A 596 -7.75 17.96 -3.30
N ASP A 597 -9.07 18.04 -3.12
CA ASP A 597 -9.74 17.96 -1.83
C ASP A 597 -10.65 16.72 -1.79
N LEU A 598 -10.19 15.68 -1.09
CA LEU A 598 -10.90 14.40 -0.98
C LEU A 598 -12.12 14.44 -0.04
N THR A 599 -12.41 15.55 0.60
CA THR A 599 -13.70 15.75 1.30
C THR A 599 -14.83 16.07 0.31
N GLN A 600 -14.49 16.46 -0.93
CA GLN A 600 -15.44 16.84 -1.97
C GLN A 600 -15.73 15.65 -2.91
N PRO A 601 -16.91 15.59 -3.53
CA PRO A 601 -17.30 14.51 -4.43
C PRO A 601 -16.62 14.54 -5.80
N GLU A 602 -16.14 15.70 -6.26
CA GLU A 602 -15.67 15.91 -7.62
C GLU A 602 -14.50 14.97 -8.03
N PRO A 603 -13.46 14.74 -7.19
CA PRO A 603 -12.37 13.83 -7.57
C PRO A 603 -12.87 12.41 -7.81
N TYR A 604 -13.78 11.91 -6.98
CA TYR A 604 -14.34 10.55 -7.11
C TYR A 604 -15.18 10.41 -8.39
N ARG A 605 -16.03 11.42 -8.68
CA ARG A 605 -16.87 11.46 -9.89
C ARG A 605 -16.04 11.57 -11.17
N ALA A 606 -14.92 12.26 -11.12
CA ALA A 606 -13.99 12.34 -12.25
C ALA A 606 -13.39 10.96 -12.57
N LEU A 607 -12.98 10.19 -11.54
CA LEU A 607 -12.49 8.81 -11.71
C LEU A 607 -13.56 7.89 -12.28
N VAL A 608 -14.80 7.96 -11.78
CA VAL A 608 -15.95 7.19 -12.30
C VAL A 608 -16.23 7.52 -13.77
N LYS A 609 -16.22 8.80 -14.13
CA LYS A 609 -16.40 9.25 -15.52
C LYS A 609 -15.30 8.69 -16.43
N ARG A 610 -14.05 8.66 -15.99
CA ARG A 610 -12.95 8.04 -16.73
C ARG A 610 -13.21 6.55 -16.98
N MET A 611 -13.75 5.82 -16.01
CA MET A 611 -14.16 4.44 -16.19
C MET A 611 -15.25 4.28 -17.25
N GLU A 612 -16.23 5.17 -17.27
CA GLU A 612 -17.30 5.18 -18.27
C GLU A 612 -16.76 5.46 -19.68
N GLU A 613 -15.90 6.46 -19.83
CA GLU A 613 -15.25 6.79 -21.10
C GLU A 613 -14.37 5.64 -21.62
N THR A 614 -13.66 4.95 -20.72
CA THR A 614 -12.88 3.76 -21.06
C THR A 614 -13.78 2.62 -21.58
N MET A 615 -14.92 2.37 -20.92
CA MET A 615 -15.90 1.37 -21.40
C MET A 615 -16.53 1.75 -22.74
N ASP A 616 -16.87 3.03 -22.95
CA ASP A 616 -17.41 3.52 -24.23
C ASP A 616 -16.44 3.23 -25.37
N GLU A 617 -15.14 3.46 -25.15
CA GLU A 617 -14.11 3.17 -26.14
C GLU A 617 -13.98 1.67 -26.41
N MET A 618 -13.93 0.83 -25.37
CA MET A 618 -13.86 -0.63 -25.53
C MET A 618 -15.06 -1.17 -26.28
N GLU A 619 -16.28 -0.75 -25.95
CA GLU A 619 -17.50 -1.16 -26.64
C GLU A 619 -17.46 -0.76 -28.12
N ALA A 620 -16.95 0.44 -28.45
CA ALA A 620 -16.80 0.90 -29.82
C ALA A 620 -15.77 0.06 -30.61
N ILE A 621 -14.69 -0.40 -29.99
CA ILE A 621 -13.71 -1.31 -30.59
C ILE A 621 -14.35 -2.68 -30.86
N LEU A 622 -14.99 -3.25 -29.85
CA LEU A 622 -15.66 -4.55 -29.97
C LEU A 622 -16.72 -4.55 -31.09
N ASP A 623 -17.53 -3.49 -31.19
CA ASP A 623 -18.51 -3.33 -32.25
C ASP A 623 -17.88 -3.25 -33.66
N ARG A 624 -16.67 -2.70 -33.78
CA ARG A 624 -15.92 -2.70 -35.05
C ARG A 624 -15.39 -4.09 -35.40
N MET A 625 -14.89 -4.83 -34.40
CA MET A 625 -14.36 -6.18 -34.59
C MET A 625 -15.49 -7.15 -34.97
N ASP A 626 -16.64 -7.10 -34.31
CA ASP A 626 -17.83 -7.92 -34.62
C ASP A 626 -18.33 -7.69 -36.07
N ARG A 627 -18.33 -6.44 -36.52
CA ARG A 627 -18.70 -6.11 -37.92
C ARG A 627 -17.70 -6.64 -38.94
N ARG A 628 -16.39 -6.63 -38.63
CA ARG A 628 -15.36 -7.19 -39.53
C ARG A 628 -15.47 -8.69 -39.63
N SER A 629 -15.68 -9.40 -38.51
CA SER A 629 -15.86 -10.87 -38.50
C SER A 629 -17.12 -11.32 -39.24
N SER A 630 -18.21 -10.56 -39.13
CA SER A 630 -19.49 -10.86 -39.83
C SER A 630 -19.47 -10.49 -41.31
N SER A 631 -18.50 -9.72 -41.78
CA SER A 631 -18.34 -9.29 -43.19
C SER A 631 -17.30 -10.11 -43.97
N GLN A 632 -16.60 -11.03 -43.34
CA GLN A 632 -15.76 -12.02 -44.02
C GLN A 632 -16.65 -13.24 -44.42
N PRO A 633 -16.69 -13.62 -45.71
CA PRO A 633 -17.58 -14.68 -46.21
C PRO A 633 -17.16 -16.09 -45.80
#